data_0f1cf996b75f12afc6f258eb57b0e922
#
_entry.id   0f1cf996b75f12afc6f258eb57b0e922
#
_cell.length_a   1.000
_cell.length_b   1.000
_cell.length_c   1.000
_cell.angle_alpha   90.00
_cell.angle_beta   90.00
_cell.angle_gamma   90.00
#
_symmetry.space_group_name_H-M   'P 1'
#
loop_
_entity.id
_entity.type
_entity.pdbx_description
1 polymer ?
#
loop_
_entity_poly.entity_id
_entity_poly.type
_entity_poly.pdbx_seq_one_letter_code
_entity_poly.pdbx_strand_id
1 'polypeptide(L)'
;MKIFANARIDAREELLPDTELILRAYERWGDDCVKHLLGDFAFAIWDDRRQRLFCARDHFGVKPFFYSHTADSFNFSSTLNELKVSTTLNEIAVGDYLLFGVNQDQATTIYKDIQRLPPGHTLTVENNQIRIQRYWTPSLPAEIRFRDPDSYVERFSELLSRAVEDRLRTRRVAVSMSGGLDSTSLAAIAREHSNVSAFAVVYDTLIPDQERHYSGLAAAHLGIPITHLSADGYSLFDGEMDQPEPFLISPLTGQFNDLLRLCEAFGPVALTGYDGDSFMNEPQVKLRTRIGRMLRKNDYHGFFPEWIDESFALRTNLRERCREFWVDQKFERRPAAMRALHSKMWTALFEGYDPGATKLNLELRHPFIDLRLVEYLLAIPAVPWCVNKHILRSAMKNKLPDAVLNRHKTGLAGDPALQLVRRASVRWLDSFEVSPQLSAFVNLARRRPVVEEETADGLWASLRVFALNYWLMNSRPTVRRTSQTTGEQTQDLNRLNCLNMETMHGT
;
A
#
# COMPACT_ATOMS: atom_id res chain seq x y z
N MET A 1 -11.95 -27.99 -11.77
CA MET A 1 -11.74 -26.56 -11.40
C MET A 1 -10.35 -26.14 -11.82
N LYS A 2 -10.20 -24.88 -12.30
CA LYS A 2 -8.91 -24.23 -12.59
C LYS A 2 -8.76 -23.03 -11.67
N ILE A 3 -7.56 -22.79 -11.15
CA ILE A 3 -7.28 -21.64 -10.28
C ILE A 3 -6.12 -20.80 -10.82
N PHE A 4 -6.26 -19.48 -10.68
CA PHE A 4 -5.23 -18.47 -10.88
C PHE A 4 -5.11 -17.70 -9.57
N ALA A 5 -3.93 -17.62 -8.99
CA ALA A 5 -3.74 -16.99 -7.70
C ALA A 5 -2.39 -16.29 -7.59
N ASN A 6 -2.41 -15.10 -6.99
CA ASN A 6 -1.27 -14.46 -6.35
C ASN A 6 -1.57 -14.46 -4.85
N ALA A 7 -0.97 -15.39 -4.11
CA ALA A 7 -1.42 -15.65 -2.75
C ALA A 7 -0.29 -16.12 -1.83
N ARG A 8 -0.43 -15.75 -0.56
CA ARG A 8 0.25 -16.33 0.60
C ARG A 8 -0.81 -16.63 1.65
N ILE A 9 -1.10 -17.90 1.89
CA ILE A 9 -2.03 -18.34 2.91
C ILE A 9 -1.27 -18.68 4.20
N ASP A 10 -1.65 -18.02 5.29
CA ASP A 10 -1.01 -18.11 6.61
C ASP A 10 -1.73 -19.14 7.51
N ALA A 11 -1.20 -19.39 8.70
CA ALA A 11 -1.76 -20.32 9.68
C ALA A 11 -2.06 -21.73 9.14
N ARG A 12 -1.12 -22.29 8.37
CA ARG A 12 -1.29 -23.59 7.71
C ARG A 12 -1.18 -24.74 8.69
N GLU A 13 -2.10 -25.66 8.60
CA GLU A 13 -1.99 -26.96 9.26
C GLU A 13 -1.19 -27.97 8.39
N GLU A 14 -1.18 -27.75 7.05
CA GLU A 14 -0.50 -28.60 6.08
C GLU A 14 0.48 -27.79 5.22
N LEU A 15 1.61 -28.40 4.85
CA LEU A 15 2.61 -27.80 3.93
C LEU A 15 2.20 -27.98 2.47
N LEU A 16 1.01 -27.53 2.12
CA LEU A 16 0.49 -27.54 0.76
C LEU A 16 0.77 -26.21 0.04
N PRO A 17 0.80 -26.20 -1.30
CA PRO A 17 0.78 -24.97 -2.08
C PRO A 17 -0.42 -24.07 -1.71
N ASP A 18 -0.23 -22.76 -1.75
CA ASP A 18 -1.32 -21.80 -1.43
C ASP A 18 -2.55 -22.00 -2.33
N THR A 19 -2.35 -22.33 -3.61
CA THR A 19 -3.43 -22.64 -4.57
C THR A 19 -4.24 -23.86 -4.16
N GLU A 20 -3.59 -24.91 -3.66
CA GLU A 20 -4.26 -26.11 -3.19
C GLU A 20 -5.08 -25.84 -1.93
N LEU A 21 -4.55 -25.06 -0.99
CA LEU A 21 -5.27 -24.64 0.22
C LEU A 21 -6.54 -23.84 -0.13
N ILE A 22 -6.43 -22.93 -1.11
CA ILE A 22 -7.59 -22.15 -1.59
C ILE A 22 -8.64 -23.06 -2.25
N LEU A 23 -8.22 -24.00 -3.11
CA LEU A 23 -9.15 -24.93 -3.76
C LEU A 23 -9.87 -25.82 -2.76
N ARG A 24 -9.16 -26.39 -1.77
CA ARG A 24 -9.78 -27.18 -0.70
C ARG A 24 -10.76 -26.36 0.14
N ALA A 25 -10.42 -25.10 0.43
CA ALA A 25 -11.32 -24.20 1.12
C ALA A 25 -12.59 -23.95 0.28
N TYR A 26 -12.43 -23.71 -1.03
CA TYR A 26 -13.57 -23.53 -1.93
C TYR A 26 -14.43 -24.78 -2.09
N GLU A 27 -13.82 -25.96 -2.19
CA GLU A 27 -14.55 -27.25 -2.23
C GLU A 27 -15.38 -27.46 -0.96
N ARG A 28 -14.84 -27.10 0.21
CA ARG A 28 -15.47 -27.30 1.51
C ARG A 28 -16.56 -26.29 1.82
N TRP A 29 -16.33 -25.01 1.53
CA TRP A 29 -17.19 -23.91 1.98
C TRP A 29 -17.79 -23.07 0.83
N GLY A 30 -17.49 -23.39 -0.43
CA GLY A 30 -17.96 -22.61 -1.58
C GLY A 30 -17.49 -21.16 -1.50
N ASP A 31 -18.40 -20.23 -1.77
CA ASP A 31 -18.11 -18.77 -1.76
C ASP A 31 -17.68 -18.24 -0.38
N ASP A 32 -18.06 -18.94 0.68
CA ASP A 32 -17.68 -18.61 2.06
C ASP A 32 -16.23 -19.01 2.40
N CYS A 33 -15.50 -19.66 1.48
CA CYS A 33 -14.10 -20.04 1.69
C CYS A 33 -13.22 -18.87 2.15
N VAL A 34 -13.48 -17.66 1.66
CA VAL A 34 -12.76 -16.43 2.00
C VAL A 34 -12.80 -16.07 3.49
N LYS A 35 -13.81 -16.54 4.22
CA LYS A 35 -13.95 -16.36 5.67
C LYS A 35 -13.02 -17.29 6.47
N HIS A 36 -12.49 -18.31 5.81
CA HIS A 36 -11.61 -19.33 6.38
C HIS A 36 -10.16 -19.21 5.89
N LEU A 37 -9.88 -18.27 4.99
CA LEU A 37 -8.55 -17.99 4.49
C LEU A 37 -7.93 -16.81 5.26
N LEU A 38 -6.76 -17.03 5.80
CA LEU A 38 -5.94 -16.00 6.42
C LEU A 38 -4.69 -15.78 5.55
N GLY A 39 -4.33 -14.54 5.30
CA GLY A 39 -3.15 -14.19 4.49
C GLY A 39 -3.45 -13.10 3.48
N ASP A 40 -2.51 -12.92 2.56
CA ASP A 40 -2.61 -11.95 1.48
C ASP A 40 -2.91 -12.70 0.19
N PHE A 41 -4.05 -12.45 -0.44
CA PHE A 41 -4.47 -13.19 -1.62
C PHE A 41 -5.32 -12.39 -2.61
N ALA A 42 -5.11 -12.68 -3.89
CA ALA A 42 -6.03 -12.39 -4.96
C ALA A 42 -6.11 -13.63 -5.85
N PHE A 43 -7.29 -14.15 -6.08
CA PHE A 43 -7.45 -15.37 -6.89
C PHE A 43 -8.73 -15.36 -7.72
N ALA A 44 -8.72 -16.19 -8.77
CA ALA A 44 -9.87 -16.51 -9.60
C ALA A 44 -9.97 -18.04 -9.77
N ILE A 45 -11.13 -18.60 -9.50
CA ILE A 45 -11.46 -20.04 -9.65
C ILE A 45 -12.51 -20.18 -10.72
N TRP A 46 -12.20 -20.91 -11.80
CA TRP A 46 -13.19 -21.40 -12.75
C TRP A 46 -13.78 -22.71 -12.24
N ASP A 47 -15.09 -22.71 -11.96
CA ASP A 47 -15.84 -23.88 -11.54
C ASP A 47 -16.59 -24.48 -12.74
N ASP A 48 -16.01 -25.54 -13.31
CA ASP A 48 -16.57 -26.23 -14.48
C ASP A 48 -17.96 -26.84 -14.22
N ARG A 49 -18.25 -27.22 -12.97
CA ARG A 49 -19.55 -27.82 -12.62
C ARG A 49 -20.66 -26.77 -12.60
N ARG A 50 -20.33 -25.58 -12.10
CA ARG A 50 -21.28 -24.46 -11.99
C ARG A 50 -21.22 -23.50 -13.16
N GLN A 51 -20.28 -23.69 -14.10
CA GLN A 51 -20.02 -22.80 -15.25
C GLN A 51 -19.90 -21.36 -14.81
N ARG A 52 -19.13 -21.10 -13.76
CA ARG A 52 -18.93 -19.75 -13.21
C ARG A 52 -17.47 -19.47 -12.83
N LEU A 53 -17.12 -18.21 -12.85
CA LEU A 53 -15.86 -17.70 -12.30
C LEU A 53 -16.13 -17.11 -10.91
N PHE A 54 -15.36 -17.52 -9.92
CA PHE A 54 -15.36 -16.96 -8.57
C PHE A 54 -14.01 -16.31 -8.30
N CYS A 55 -14.00 -15.02 -7.95
CA CYS A 55 -12.81 -14.26 -7.64
C CYS A 55 -12.90 -13.69 -6.23
N ALA A 56 -11.74 -13.52 -5.59
CA ALA A 56 -11.66 -12.91 -4.27
C ALA A 56 -10.36 -12.10 -4.10
N ARG A 57 -10.45 -11.05 -3.29
CA ARG A 57 -9.31 -10.23 -2.84
C ARG A 57 -9.27 -10.20 -1.32
N ASP A 58 -8.07 -10.28 -0.74
CA ASP A 58 -7.86 -10.35 0.71
C ASP A 58 -8.44 -9.16 1.50
N HIS A 59 -8.47 -9.29 2.81
CA HIS A 59 -9.11 -8.37 3.75
C HIS A 59 -8.63 -6.92 3.61
N PHE A 60 -7.32 -6.72 3.43
CA PHE A 60 -6.70 -5.39 3.34
C PHE A 60 -6.35 -4.98 1.91
N GLY A 61 -6.51 -5.90 0.94
CA GLY A 61 -6.18 -5.67 -0.47
C GLY A 61 -4.68 -5.60 -0.74
N VAL A 62 -3.89 -6.40 0.01
CA VAL A 62 -2.44 -6.46 -0.17
C VAL A 62 -2.09 -6.97 -1.56
N LYS A 63 -2.83 -7.97 -2.07
CA LYS A 63 -2.66 -8.45 -3.44
C LYS A 63 -3.61 -7.71 -4.39
N PRO A 64 -3.11 -7.15 -5.52
CA PRO A 64 -3.95 -6.48 -6.50
C PRO A 64 -4.85 -7.45 -7.28
N PHE A 65 -6.03 -6.99 -7.65
CA PHE A 65 -6.92 -7.67 -8.57
C PHE A 65 -7.66 -6.65 -9.43
N PHE A 66 -7.35 -6.60 -10.72
CA PHE A 66 -7.99 -5.76 -11.71
C PHE A 66 -8.83 -6.59 -12.65
N TYR A 67 -9.91 -6.00 -13.19
CA TYR A 67 -10.75 -6.65 -14.19
C TYR A 67 -11.35 -5.65 -15.17
N SER A 68 -11.67 -6.13 -16.35
CA SER A 68 -12.50 -5.45 -17.34
C SER A 68 -13.64 -6.38 -17.78
N HIS A 69 -14.82 -5.79 -18.00
CA HIS A 69 -16.00 -6.53 -18.41
C HIS A 69 -16.71 -5.82 -19.56
N THR A 70 -17.02 -6.58 -20.59
CA THR A 70 -17.79 -6.15 -21.74
C THR A 70 -18.97 -7.11 -21.97
N ALA A 71 -19.81 -6.84 -22.97
CA ALA A 71 -20.92 -7.73 -23.34
C ALA A 71 -20.42 -9.17 -23.65
N ASP A 72 -19.20 -9.28 -24.20
CA ASP A 72 -18.71 -10.55 -24.77
C ASP A 72 -17.53 -11.15 -23.97
N SER A 73 -16.95 -10.42 -23.01
CA SER A 73 -15.74 -10.88 -22.34
C SER A 73 -15.59 -10.37 -20.90
N PHE A 74 -14.98 -11.20 -20.08
CA PHE A 74 -14.45 -10.84 -18.77
C PHE A 74 -12.94 -11.15 -18.71
N ASN A 75 -12.15 -10.14 -18.44
CA ASN A 75 -10.69 -10.26 -18.32
C ASN A 75 -10.28 -9.84 -16.91
N PHE A 76 -9.24 -10.47 -16.35
CA PHE A 76 -8.68 -10.11 -15.06
C PHE A 76 -7.15 -10.25 -15.06
N SER A 77 -6.50 -9.49 -14.18
CA SER A 77 -5.06 -9.56 -13.97
C SER A 77 -4.68 -9.01 -12.59
N SER A 78 -3.50 -9.38 -12.09
CA SER A 78 -2.86 -8.72 -10.94
C SER A 78 -2.17 -7.41 -11.35
N THR A 79 -2.01 -7.13 -12.64
CA THR A 79 -1.35 -5.92 -13.16
C THR A 79 -2.27 -5.16 -14.10
N LEU A 80 -2.40 -3.86 -13.87
CA LEU A 80 -3.29 -3.02 -14.65
C LEU A 80 -2.83 -2.90 -16.11
N ASN A 81 -1.52 -2.90 -16.37
CA ASN A 81 -0.95 -2.78 -17.71
C ASN A 81 -1.35 -3.93 -18.65
N GLU A 82 -1.60 -5.12 -18.12
CA GLU A 82 -2.03 -6.28 -18.92
C GLU A 82 -3.46 -6.17 -19.41
N LEU A 83 -4.31 -5.40 -18.70
CA LEU A 83 -5.72 -5.17 -19.05
C LEU A 83 -5.94 -3.91 -19.90
N LYS A 84 -4.90 -3.09 -20.08
CA LYS A 84 -5.00 -1.80 -20.74
C LYS A 84 -5.42 -1.96 -22.21
N VAL A 85 -6.71 -1.83 -22.48
CA VAL A 85 -7.31 -1.90 -23.82
C VAL A 85 -7.81 -0.52 -24.26
N SER A 86 -8.11 0.38 -23.31
CA SER A 86 -8.68 1.71 -23.56
C SER A 86 -7.76 2.80 -23.00
N THR A 87 -7.85 3.98 -23.61
CA THR A 87 -7.18 5.22 -23.15
C THR A 87 -8.18 6.21 -22.55
N THR A 88 -9.44 5.81 -22.37
CA THR A 88 -10.46 6.69 -21.79
C THR A 88 -10.23 6.84 -20.31
N LEU A 89 -9.95 8.06 -19.87
CA LEU A 89 -9.67 8.37 -18.49
C LEU A 89 -10.94 8.45 -17.65
N ASN A 90 -10.84 7.98 -16.42
CA ASN A 90 -11.80 8.24 -15.36
C ASN A 90 -11.49 9.61 -14.74
N GLU A 91 -12.19 10.63 -15.18
CA GLU A 91 -11.95 12.00 -14.73
C GLU A 91 -12.12 12.17 -13.21
N ILE A 92 -12.99 11.40 -12.57
CA ILE A 92 -13.16 11.44 -11.11
C ILE A 92 -11.86 10.94 -10.43
N ALA A 93 -11.29 9.85 -10.91
CA ALA A 93 -10.04 9.33 -10.39
C ALA A 93 -8.86 10.29 -10.63
N VAL A 94 -8.82 11.00 -11.77
CA VAL A 94 -7.86 12.07 -12.03
C VAL A 94 -8.02 13.21 -11.00
N GLY A 95 -9.26 13.63 -10.75
CA GLY A 95 -9.55 14.68 -9.77
C GLY A 95 -9.18 14.28 -8.34
N ASP A 96 -9.52 13.07 -7.93
CA ASP A 96 -9.15 12.51 -6.63
C ASP A 96 -7.61 12.46 -6.48
N TYR A 97 -6.90 12.04 -7.51
CA TYR A 97 -5.44 12.05 -7.49
C TYR A 97 -4.88 13.47 -7.32
N LEU A 98 -5.36 14.44 -8.08
CA LEU A 98 -4.90 15.83 -7.97
C LEU A 98 -5.17 16.42 -6.59
N LEU A 99 -6.33 16.14 -5.99
CA LEU A 99 -6.71 16.64 -4.68
C LEU A 99 -6.04 15.89 -3.52
N PHE A 100 -6.04 14.56 -3.56
CA PHE A 100 -5.74 13.72 -2.39
C PHE A 100 -4.48 12.85 -2.58
N GLY A 101 -3.92 12.81 -3.79
CA GLY A 101 -2.76 11.98 -4.15
C GLY A 101 -3.12 10.53 -4.46
N VAL A 102 -4.36 10.10 -4.22
CA VAL A 102 -4.86 8.74 -4.53
C VAL A 102 -6.34 8.79 -4.91
N ASN A 103 -6.78 7.81 -5.69
CA ASN A 103 -8.20 7.62 -5.98
C ASN A 103 -8.97 7.29 -4.69
N GLN A 104 -10.07 7.98 -4.44
CA GLN A 104 -10.89 7.77 -3.25
C GLN A 104 -11.91 6.63 -3.42
N ASP A 105 -12.14 6.18 -4.64
CA ASP A 105 -12.96 5.01 -4.92
C ASP A 105 -12.07 3.77 -5.14
N GLN A 106 -12.12 2.82 -4.21
CA GLN A 106 -11.32 1.59 -4.27
C GLN A 106 -11.78 0.59 -5.33
N ALA A 107 -12.95 0.81 -5.96
CA ALA A 107 -13.46 -0.06 -7.02
C ALA A 107 -13.01 0.40 -8.42
N THR A 108 -12.59 1.65 -8.58
CA THR A 108 -12.24 2.22 -9.89
C THR A 108 -10.74 2.40 -10.07
N THR A 109 -10.30 2.49 -11.31
CA THR A 109 -8.93 2.86 -11.69
C THR A 109 -8.90 4.21 -12.40
N ILE A 110 -7.71 4.65 -12.82
CA ILE A 110 -7.54 5.82 -13.68
C ILE A 110 -8.18 5.63 -15.06
N TYR A 111 -8.52 4.41 -15.47
CA TYR A 111 -9.21 4.08 -16.71
C TYR A 111 -10.68 3.75 -16.46
N LYS A 112 -11.58 4.21 -17.34
CA LYS A 112 -13.03 3.95 -17.23
C LYS A 112 -13.38 2.46 -17.31
N ASP A 113 -12.69 1.72 -18.16
CA ASP A 113 -13.06 0.36 -18.54
C ASP A 113 -12.36 -0.70 -17.68
N ILE A 114 -11.48 -0.29 -16.75
CA ILE A 114 -10.80 -1.19 -15.86
C ILE A 114 -11.20 -0.86 -14.43
N GLN A 115 -11.64 -1.89 -13.72
CA GLN A 115 -12.06 -1.81 -12.33
C GLN A 115 -11.10 -2.56 -11.42
N ARG A 116 -11.14 -2.25 -10.13
CA ARG A 116 -10.52 -3.04 -9.06
C ARG A 116 -11.56 -3.88 -8.35
N LEU A 117 -11.21 -5.07 -7.93
CA LEU A 117 -11.95 -5.75 -6.88
C LEU A 117 -11.54 -5.12 -5.54
N PRO A 118 -12.44 -4.47 -4.78
CA PRO A 118 -12.06 -3.80 -3.55
C PRO A 118 -11.58 -4.78 -2.47
N PRO A 119 -10.79 -4.33 -1.48
CA PRO A 119 -10.39 -5.15 -0.34
C PRO A 119 -11.57 -5.80 0.37
N GLY A 120 -11.45 -7.07 0.79
CA GLY A 120 -12.51 -7.79 1.49
C GLY A 120 -13.74 -8.09 0.65
N HIS A 121 -13.59 -8.19 -0.69
CA HIS A 121 -14.70 -8.48 -1.60
C HIS A 121 -14.45 -9.75 -2.41
N THR A 122 -15.57 -10.37 -2.79
CA THR A 122 -15.64 -11.40 -3.82
C THR A 122 -16.34 -10.88 -5.06
N LEU A 123 -16.03 -11.49 -6.21
CA LEU A 123 -16.68 -11.23 -7.49
C LEU A 123 -17.04 -12.57 -8.11
N THR A 124 -18.27 -12.70 -8.55
CA THR A 124 -18.75 -13.88 -9.29
C THR A 124 -19.20 -13.47 -10.68
N VAL A 125 -18.76 -14.20 -11.70
CA VAL A 125 -19.27 -14.07 -13.09
C VAL A 125 -20.01 -15.33 -13.45
N GLU A 126 -21.28 -15.19 -13.75
CA GLU A 126 -22.17 -16.27 -14.18
C GLU A 126 -23.11 -15.75 -15.26
N ASN A 127 -23.25 -16.47 -16.38
CA ASN A 127 -24.05 -16.02 -17.53
C ASN A 127 -23.73 -14.59 -17.98
N ASN A 128 -22.46 -14.23 -17.98
CA ASN A 128 -21.92 -12.88 -18.27
C ASN A 128 -22.44 -11.76 -17.34
N GLN A 129 -22.98 -12.11 -16.18
CA GLN A 129 -23.40 -11.16 -15.15
C GLN A 129 -22.39 -11.13 -14.02
N ILE A 130 -22.03 -9.93 -13.57
CA ILE A 130 -21.13 -9.74 -12.43
C ILE A 130 -21.92 -9.48 -11.16
N ARG A 131 -21.55 -10.18 -10.11
CA ARG A 131 -22.02 -9.95 -8.75
C ARG A 131 -20.81 -9.71 -7.83
N ILE A 132 -20.74 -8.53 -7.21
CA ILE A 132 -19.70 -8.19 -6.21
C ILE A 132 -20.33 -8.23 -4.82
N GLN A 133 -19.65 -8.90 -3.88
CA GLN A 133 -20.09 -9.00 -2.50
C GLN A 133 -18.93 -8.67 -1.54
N ARG A 134 -19.23 -7.86 -0.54
CA ARG A 134 -18.29 -7.65 0.58
C ARG A 134 -18.42 -8.79 1.57
N TYR A 135 -17.34 -9.52 1.84
CA TYR A 135 -17.31 -10.58 2.84
C TYR A 135 -16.71 -10.13 4.17
N TRP A 136 -15.93 -9.04 4.15
CA TRP A 136 -15.29 -8.48 5.34
C TRP A 136 -15.37 -6.96 5.38
N THR A 137 -15.55 -6.41 6.57
CA THR A 137 -15.55 -4.96 6.84
C THR A 137 -14.75 -4.70 8.11
N PRO A 138 -13.85 -3.71 8.12
CA PRO A 138 -13.20 -3.28 9.35
C PRO A 138 -14.23 -2.96 10.45
N SER A 139 -14.11 -3.61 11.59
CA SER A 139 -14.99 -3.39 12.72
C SER A 139 -14.22 -3.44 14.03
N LEU A 140 -14.76 -2.81 15.06
CA LEU A 140 -14.18 -2.88 16.39
C LEU A 140 -14.68 -4.15 17.08
N PRO A 141 -13.79 -5.09 17.42
CA PRO A 141 -14.19 -6.28 18.17
C PRO A 141 -14.61 -5.92 19.61
N ALA A 142 -15.19 -6.89 20.32
CA ALA A 142 -15.43 -6.78 21.74
C ALA A 142 -14.12 -6.53 22.49
N GLU A 143 -14.17 -5.67 23.51
CA GLU A 143 -12.97 -5.33 24.28
C GLU A 143 -12.51 -6.51 25.15
N ILE A 144 -11.25 -6.88 25.00
CA ILE A 144 -10.58 -7.91 25.81
C ILE A 144 -9.97 -7.25 27.04
N ARG A 145 -10.26 -7.82 28.23
CA ARG A 145 -9.64 -7.38 29.48
C ARG A 145 -9.00 -8.54 30.20
N PHE A 146 -7.67 -8.55 30.26
CA PHE A 146 -6.92 -9.48 31.08
C PHE A 146 -6.78 -8.92 32.51
N ARG A 147 -6.70 -9.81 33.50
CA ARG A 147 -6.43 -9.46 34.88
C ARG A 147 -4.96 -9.09 35.09
N ASP A 148 -4.10 -9.83 34.40
CA ASP A 148 -2.66 -9.65 34.45
C ASP A 148 -2.20 -8.80 33.26
N PRO A 149 -1.49 -7.69 33.49
CA PRO A 149 -0.90 -6.88 32.43
C PRO A 149 0.08 -7.65 31.52
N ASP A 150 0.82 -8.62 32.03
CA ASP A 150 1.78 -9.36 31.24
C ASP A 150 1.10 -10.21 30.17
N SER A 151 -0.12 -10.69 30.43
CA SER A 151 -0.91 -11.43 29.44
C SER A 151 -1.21 -10.65 28.14
N TYR A 152 -1.30 -9.31 28.22
CA TYR A 152 -1.44 -8.49 27.01
C TYR A 152 -0.16 -8.53 26.17
N VAL A 153 0.99 -8.45 26.82
CA VAL A 153 2.29 -8.41 26.16
C VAL A 153 2.64 -9.79 25.58
N GLU A 154 2.38 -10.86 26.33
CA GLU A 154 2.59 -12.23 25.89
C GLU A 154 1.75 -12.53 24.63
N ARG A 155 0.44 -12.24 24.67
CA ARG A 155 -0.43 -12.48 23.53
C ARG A 155 -0.05 -11.64 22.31
N PHE A 156 0.32 -10.38 22.52
CA PHE A 156 0.85 -9.53 21.46
C PHE A 156 2.12 -10.11 20.84
N SER A 157 3.05 -10.53 21.68
CA SER A 157 4.34 -11.10 21.25
C SER A 157 4.14 -12.38 20.44
N GLU A 158 3.24 -13.26 20.87
CA GLU A 158 2.87 -14.48 20.12
C GLU A 158 2.32 -14.12 18.74
N LEU A 159 1.35 -13.20 18.67
CA LEU A 159 0.72 -12.81 17.41
C LEU A 159 1.70 -12.13 16.47
N LEU A 160 2.56 -11.25 16.97
CA LEU A 160 3.57 -10.57 16.15
C LEU A 160 4.62 -11.56 15.64
N SER A 161 5.10 -12.50 16.49
CA SER A 161 6.02 -13.54 16.05
C SER A 161 5.42 -14.40 14.96
N ARG A 162 4.17 -14.86 15.11
CA ARG A 162 3.47 -15.60 14.05
C ARG A 162 3.29 -14.79 12.78
N ALA A 163 2.91 -13.50 12.89
CA ALA A 163 2.77 -12.64 11.73
C ALA A 163 4.09 -12.47 10.95
N VAL A 164 5.23 -12.45 11.65
CA VAL A 164 6.55 -12.45 11.01
C VAL A 164 6.85 -13.82 10.41
N GLU A 165 6.77 -14.91 11.18
CA GLU A 165 7.11 -16.26 10.76
C GLU A 165 6.35 -16.71 9.51
N ASP A 166 5.02 -16.50 9.47
CA ASP A 166 4.17 -16.82 8.31
C ASP A 166 4.64 -16.09 7.03
N ARG A 167 5.33 -14.95 7.18
CA ARG A 167 5.83 -14.11 6.08
C ARG A 167 7.27 -14.40 5.68
N LEU A 168 8.00 -15.24 6.38
CA LEU A 168 9.41 -15.52 6.04
C LEU A 168 9.54 -16.45 4.85
N ARG A 169 9.04 -17.67 4.92
CA ARG A 169 9.02 -18.74 3.87
C ARG A 169 10.19 -18.76 2.88
N THR A 170 11.35 -18.21 3.30
CA THR A 170 12.57 -18.14 2.53
C THR A 170 13.77 -18.08 3.46
N ARG A 171 14.94 -18.53 2.97
CA ARG A 171 16.17 -18.51 3.78
C ARG A 171 16.77 -17.12 3.93
N ARG A 172 16.50 -16.20 3.01
CA ARG A 172 17.10 -14.86 2.97
C ARG A 172 15.98 -13.81 2.91
N VAL A 173 15.97 -12.94 3.89
CA VAL A 173 14.93 -11.91 4.06
C VAL A 173 15.58 -10.56 4.26
N ALA A 174 15.26 -9.62 3.39
CA ALA A 174 15.62 -8.22 3.58
C ALA A 174 14.67 -7.56 4.59
N VAL A 175 15.16 -6.58 5.34
CA VAL A 175 14.32 -5.71 6.18
C VAL A 175 14.60 -4.26 5.82
N SER A 176 13.57 -3.53 5.39
CA SER A 176 13.65 -2.07 5.26
C SER A 176 13.63 -1.46 6.67
N MET A 177 14.81 -1.08 7.18
CA MET A 177 15.02 -0.77 8.60
C MET A 177 15.51 0.67 8.82
N SER A 178 14.61 1.57 9.16
CA SER A 178 14.91 2.98 9.44
C SER A 178 15.52 3.26 10.83
N GLY A 179 15.86 2.23 11.62
CA GLY A 179 16.24 2.42 13.02
C GLY A 179 15.09 2.85 13.94
N GLY A 180 13.87 2.92 13.42
CA GLY A 180 12.65 3.07 14.19
C GLY A 180 12.22 1.75 14.86
N LEU A 181 11.39 1.85 15.89
CA LEU A 181 10.97 0.70 16.69
C LEU A 181 10.30 -0.41 15.87
N ASP A 182 9.44 -0.07 14.91
CA ASP A 182 8.64 -1.05 14.15
C ASP A 182 9.53 -1.97 13.32
N SER A 183 10.28 -1.41 12.38
CA SER A 183 11.13 -2.19 11.48
C SER A 183 12.23 -2.94 12.22
N THR A 184 12.79 -2.35 13.30
CA THR A 184 13.79 -3.00 14.13
C THR A 184 13.21 -4.19 14.90
N SER A 185 11.95 -4.09 15.38
CA SER A 185 11.25 -5.21 16.03
C SER A 185 11.04 -6.38 15.07
N LEU A 186 10.70 -6.10 13.81
CA LEU A 186 10.56 -7.15 12.80
C LEU A 186 11.90 -7.83 12.50
N ALA A 187 12.97 -7.06 12.40
CA ALA A 187 14.32 -7.60 12.21
C ALA A 187 14.74 -8.49 13.39
N ALA A 188 14.43 -8.09 14.62
CA ALA A 188 14.73 -8.86 15.83
C ALA A 188 14.03 -10.23 15.85
N ILE A 189 12.79 -10.30 15.39
CA ILE A 189 12.03 -11.56 15.31
C ILE A 189 12.51 -12.39 14.10
N ALA A 190 12.61 -11.76 12.92
CA ALA A 190 12.92 -12.47 11.67
C ALA A 190 14.29 -13.17 11.71
N ARG A 191 15.29 -12.59 12.39
CA ARG A 191 16.64 -13.16 12.50
C ARG A 191 16.68 -14.51 13.23
N GLU A 192 15.67 -14.80 14.06
CA GLU A 192 15.57 -16.07 14.76
C GLU A 192 15.21 -17.23 13.82
N HIS A 193 14.66 -16.92 12.65
CA HIS A 193 14.09 -17.92 11.70
C HIS A 193 14.72 -17.87 10.31
N SER A 194 15.42 -16.79 9.94
CA SER A 194 15.98 -16.59 8.61
C SER A 194 17.30 -15.82 8.64
N ASN A 195 18.07 -15.92 7.56
CA ASN A 195 19.21 -15.04 7.34
C ASN A 195 18.69 -13.65 6.94
N VAL A 196 18.90 -12.67 7.81
CA VAL A 196 18.38 -11.31 7.67
C VAL A 196 19.50 -10.34 7.35
N SER A 197 19.26 -9.43 6.39
CA SER A 197 20.05 -8.22 6.17
C SER A 197 19.15 -7.00 6.20
N ALA A 198 19.61 -5.93 6.84
CA ALA A 198 18.90 -4.66 6.92
C ALA A 198 19.34 -3.71 5.80
N PHE A 199 18.39 -2.92 5.29
CA PHE A 199 18.61 -1.90 4.27
C PHE A 199 17.90 -0.62 4.71
N ALA A 200 18.58 0.52 4.64
CA ALA A 200 18.04 1.79 5.08
C ALA A 200 18.38 2.92 4.11
N VAL A 201 17.41 3.75 3.77
CA VAL A 201 17.66 5.06 3.16
C VAL A 201 18.03 6.03 4.27
N VAL A 202 19.08 6.79 4.07
CA VAL A 202 19.57 7.78 5.03
C VAL A 202 19.91 9.10 4.33
N TYR A 203 19.80 10.20 5.07
CA TYR A 203 20.26 11.52 4.64
C TYR A 203 21.38 11.95 5.55
N ASP A 204 22.57 12.16 4.99
CA ASP A 204 23.74 12.52 5.77
C ASP A 204 23.91 14.05 5.87
N THR A 205 23.44 14.79 4.85
CA THR A 205 23.61 16.23 4.74
C THR A 205 22.34 17.01 4.40
N LEU A 206 21.42 16.40 3.64
CA LEU A 206 20.19 17.06 3.19
C LEU A 206 19.26 17.37 4.37
N ILE A 207 19.14 16.44 5.28
CA ILE A 207 18.29 16.52 6.48
C ILE A 207 19.15 16.05 7.66
N PRO A 208 19.23 16.82 8.77
CA PRO A 208 19.96 16.39 9.95
C PRO A 208 19.19 15.33 10.73
N ASP A 209 19.12 14.12 10.18
CA ASP A 209 18.48 12.98 10.83
C ASP A 209 19.49 12.07 11.54
N GLN A 210 18.99 11.10 12.27
CA GLN A 210 19.78 10.13 13.00
C GLN A 210 19.50 8.69 12.55
N GLU A 211 18.89 8.51 11.39
CA GLU A 211 18.51 7.19 10.89
C GLU A 211 19.72 6.26 10.75
N ARG A 212 20.85 6.76 10.21
CA ARG A 212 22.11 6.00 10.12
C ARG A 212 22.61 5.53 11.49
N HIS A 213 22.55 6.40 12.49
CA HIS A 213 23.00 6.07 13.84
C HIS A 213 22.13 4.98 14.48
N TYR A 214 20.81 5.18 14.51
CA TYR A 214 19.91 4.25 15.18
C TYR A 214 19.79 2.92 14.45
N SER A 215 19.76 2.92 13.11
CA SER A 215 19.71 1.69 12.33
C SER A 215 21.02 0.89 12.46
N GLY A 216 22.18 1.58 12.48
CA GLY A 216 23.47 0.95 12.73
C GLY A 216 23.58 0.36 14.13
N LEU A 217 23.13 1.10 15.15
CA LEU A 217 23.09 0.62 16.54
C LEU A 217 22.23 -0.64 16.70
N ALA A 218 21.03 -0.61 16.07
CA ALA A 218 20.12 -1.75 16.07
C ALA A 218 20.71 -2.97 15.36
N ALA A 219 21.28 -2.78 14.17
CA ALA A 219 21.90 -3.86 13.41
C ALA A 219 23.09 -4.50 14.16
N ALA A 220 23.95 -3.69 14.76
CA ALA A 220 25.06 -4.17 15.57
C ALA A 220 24.59 -4.99 16.77
N HIS A 221 23.57 -4.53 17.52
CA HIS A 221 22.99 -5.27 18.64
C HIS A 221 22.37 -6.59 18.20
N LEU A 222 21.65 -6.59 17.06
CA LEU A 222 21.02 -7.78 16.51
C LEU A 222 22.01 -8.72 15.82
N GLY A 223 23.26 -8.31 15.59
CA GLY A 223 24.27 -9.10 14.87
C GLY A 223 23.88 -9.36 13.40
N ILE A 224 23.18 -8.42 12.75
CA ILE A 224 22.79 -8.53 11.34
C ILE A 224 23.54 -7.49 10.50
N PRO A 225 23.87 -7.80 9.23
CA PRO A 225 24.45 -6.81 8.33
C PRO A 225 23.44 -5.72 8.01
N ILE A 226 23.94 -4.48 7.79
CA ILE A 226 23.14 -3.35 7.32
C ILE A 226 23.83 -2.64 6.16
N THR A 227 23.06 -2.28 5.15
CA THR A 227 23.47 -1.44 4.04
C THR A 227 22.71 -0.11 4.10
N HIS A 228 23.44 0.99 4.14
CA HIS A 228 22.87 2.33 4.10
C HIS A 228 22.96 2.89 2.66
N LEU A 229 21.83 3.28 2.10
CA LEU A 229 21.73 4.02 0.85
C LEU A 229 21.66 5.51 1.19
N SER A 230 22.71 6.28 0.89
CA SER A 230 22.67 7.75 1.07
C SER A 230 21.80 8.37 -0.04
N ALA A 231 20.77 9.10 0.38
CA ALA A 231 19.84 9.74 -0.53
C ALA A 231 20.15 11.22 -0.82
N ASP A 232 21.28 11.72 -0.33
CA ASP A 232 21.69 13.12 -0.55
C ASP A 232 21.98 13.47 -2.01
N GLY A 233 22.37 12.47 -2.82
CA GLY A 233 22.71 12.63 -4.24
C GLY A 233 21.53 12.59 -5.19
N TYR A 234 20.37 12.11 -4.76
CA TYR A 234 19.19 11.99 -5.61
C TYR A 234 18.55 13.35 -5.90
N SER A 235 17.89 13.43 -7.05
CA SER A 235 17.02 14.55 -7.40
C SER A 235 15.55 14.15 -7.31
N LEU A 236 14.64 15.10 -7.45
CA LEU A 236 13.21 14.78 -7.57
C LEU A 236 12.97 14.07 -8.91
N PHE A 237 12.17 13.04 -8.87
CA PHE A 237 11.79 12.22 -10.03
C PHE A 237 12.97 11.51 -10.72
N ASP A 238 14.07 11.26 -9.99
CA ASP A 238 15.10 10.37 -10.46
C ASP A 238 14.56 8.94 -10.60
N GLY A 239 15.02 8.22 -11.64
CA GLY A 239 14.71 6.80 -11.84
C GLY A 239 13.55 6.53 -12.78
N GLU A 240 13.13 5.28 -12.82
CA GLU A 240 12.08 4.80 -13.72
C GLU A 240 10.70 5.20 -13.20
N MET A 241 9.96 5.96 -14.01
CA MET A 241 8.63 6.46 -13.69
C MET A 241 7.53 5.85 -14.58
N ASP A 242 7.82 4.79 -15.35
CA ASP A 242 6.83 4.08 -16.16
C ASP A 242 5.90 3.26 -15.25
N GLN A 243 4.84 3.90 -14.79
CA GLN A 243 3.87 3.35 -13.85
C GLN A 243 2.49 3.23 -14.49
N PRO A 244 1.68 2.23 -14.09
CA PRO A 244 0.34 2.04 -14.64
C PRO A 244 -0.63 3.15 -14.27
N GLU A 245 -0.40 3.87 -13.19
CA GLU A 245 -1.22 4.98 -12.72
C GLU A 245 -0.35 6.11 -12.14
N PRO A 246 -0.78 7.38 -12.24
CA PRO A 246 0.04 8.53 -11.85
C PRO A 246 0.34 8.59 -10.36
N PHE A 247 -0.51 8.02 -9.50
CA PHE A 247 -0.27 8.03 -8.04
C PHE A 247 0.88 7.12 -7.60
N LEU A 248 1.34 6.23 -8.47
CA LEU A 248 2.52 5.40 -8.23
C LEU A 248 3.83 6.14 -8.56
N ILE A 249 3.74 7.31 -9.20
CA ILE A 249 4.89 8.16 -9.51
C ILE A 249 5.18 9.05 -8.30
N SER A 250 6.16 8.66 -7.50
CA SER A 250 6.62 9.47 -6.36
C SER A 250 7.78 10.38 -6.74
N PRO A 251 7.84 11.61 -6.22
CA PRO A 251 9.02 12.46 -6.37
C PRO A 251 10.32 11.85 -5.87
N LEU A 252 10.23 10.88 -4.96
CA LEU A 252 11.38 10.20 -4.35
C LEU A 252 11.57 8.77 -4.91
N THR A 253 11.08 8.49 -6.11
CA THR A 253 11.09 7.15 -6.74
C THR A 253 12.49 6.58 -6.86
N GLY A 254 13.51 7.37 -7.25
CA GLY A 254 14.87 6.88 -7.51
C GLY A 254 15.47 6.17 -6.30
N GLN A 255 15.53 6.86 -5.16
CA GLN A 255 16.08 6.28 -3.92
C GLN A 255 15.28 5.06 -3.44
N PHE A 256 13.96 5.08 -3.63
CA PHE A 256 13.12 3.97 -3.24
C PHE A 256 13.35 2.73 -4.12
N ASN A 257 13.41 2.92 -5.44
CA ASN A 257 13.70 1.85 -6.38
C ASN A 257 15.08 1.23 -6.13
N ASP A 258 16.10 2.04 -5.85
CA ASP A 258 17.44 1.52 -5.55
C ASP A 258 17.49 0.78 -4.22
N LEU A 259 16.74 1.22 -3.20
CA LEU A 259 16.56 0.45 -1.97
C LEU A 259 15.93 -0.93 -2.26
N LEU A 260 14.89 -0.98 -3.09
CA LEU A 260 14.23 -2.25 -3.45
C LEU A 260 15.17 -3.16 -4.25
N ARG A 261 15.98 -2.62 -5.17
CA ARG A 261 17.00 -3.41 -5.90
C ARG A 261 18.06 -3.99 -4.96
N LEU A 262 18.49 -3.24 -3.95
CA LEU A 262 19.39 -3.77 -2.93
C LEU A 262 18.75 -4.90 -2.12
N CYS A 263 17.46 -4.77 -1.77
CA CYS A 263 16.72 -5.82 -1.10
C CYS A 263 16.59 -7.08 -1.99
N GLU A 264 16.22 -6.91 -3.26
CA GLU A 264 16.10 -7.99 -4.27
C GLU A 264 17.41 -8.76 -4.44
N ALA A 265 18.53 -8.05 -4.55
CA ALA A 265 19.86 -8.65 -4.67
C ALA A 265 20.22 -9.52 -3.47
N PHE A 266 19.67 -9.23 -2.30
CA PHE A 266 19.85 -10.05 -1.11
C PHE A 266 18.87 -11.23 -1.05
N GLY A 267 17.59 -11.05 -1.34
CA GLY A 267 16.60 -12.13 -1.28
C GLY A 267 15.25 -11.76 -1.87
N PRO A 268 14.37 -12.75 -2.09
CA PRO A 268 13.09 -12.55 -2.79
C PRO A 268 12.00 -11.91 -1.92
N VAL A 269 12.26 -11.70 -0.64
CA VAL A 269 11.30 -11.14 0.33
C VAL A 269 11.93 -10.02 1.12
N ALA A 270 11.19 -8.91 1.27
CA ALA A 270 11.53 -7.84 2.18
C ALA A 270 10.38 -7.56 3.16
N LEU A 271 10.73 -7.43 4.45
CA LEU A 271 9.79 -7.00 5.48
C LEU A 271 9.82 -5.48 5.62
N THR A 272 8.64 -4.89 5.81
CA THR A 272 8.49 -3.47 6.09
C THR A 272 7.79 -3.24 7.43
N GLY A 273 8.21 -2.22 8.16
CA GLY A 273 7.55 -1.77 9.39
C GLY A 273 6.30 -0.92 9.12
N TYR A 274 5.71 -1.01 7.94
CA TYR A 274 4.57 -0.19 7.55
C TYR A 274 3.37 -0.41 8.48
N ASP A 275 2.77 0.71 8.84
CA ASP A 275 1.52 0.85 9.60
C ASP A 275 1.51 0.35 11.06
N GLY A 276 2.66 -0.02 11.64
CA GLY A 276 2.76 -0.27 13.08
C GLY A 276 2.29 0.90 13.94
N ASP A 277 2.47 2.13 13.48
CA ASP A 277 2.00 3.34 14.17
C ASP A 277 0.47 3.44 14.25
N SER A 278 -0.22 3.09 13.19
CA SER A 278 -1.67 3.30 13.08
C SER A 278 -2.46 2.55 14.16
N PHE A 279 -1.97 1.39 14.58
CA PHE A 279 -2.64 0.55 15.57
C PHE A 279 -2.10 0.70 16.98
N MET A 280 -0.84 1.16 17.13
CA MET A 280 -0.16 1.19 18.42
C MET A 280 0.18 2.60 18.90
N ASN A 281 -0.27 3.65 18.21
CA ASN A 281 0.01 5.03 18.57
C ASN A 281 -1.25 5.90 18.57
N GLU A 282 -2.22 5.52 19.37
CA GLU A 282 -3.48 6.26 19.52
C GLU A 282 -3.22 7.61 20.21
N PRO A 283 -3.57 8.74 19.60
CA PRO A 283 -3.30 10.04 20.17
C PRO A 283 -4.13 10.28 21.43
N GLN A 284 -3.46 10.70 22.50
CA GLN A 284 -4.14 11.19 23.69
C GLN A 284 -4.67 12.61 23.45
N VAL A 285 -5.97 12.74 23.19
CA VAL A 285 -6.60 14.05 23.04
C VAL A 285 -6.80 14.66 24.43
N LYS A 286 -5.99 15.66 24.81
CA LYS A 286 -6.18 16.42 26.04
C LYS A 286 -7.60 17.04 26.06
N LEU A 287 -8.27 17.01 27.21
CA LEU A 287 -9.64 17.49 27.37
C LEU A 287 -9.84 18.93 26.82
N ARG A 288 -8.87 19.82 27.02
CA ARG A 288 -8.85 21.19 26.46
C ARG A 288 -8.93 21.22 24.93
N THR A 289 -8.23 20.29 24.25
CA THR A 289 -8.23 20.21 22.78
C THR A 289 -9.57 19.65 22.28
N ARG A 290 -10.20 18.76 23.05
CA ARG A 290 -11.52 18.21 22.75
C ARG A 290 -12.60 19.30 22.84
N ILE A 291 -12.56 20.15 23.87
CA ILE A 291 -13.46 21.31 24.01
C ILE A 291 -13.20 22.35 22.92
N GLY A 292 -11.93 22.65 22.60
CA GLY A 292 -11.58 23.58 21.54
C GLY A 292 -12.00 23.11 20.15
N ARG A 293 -12.00 21.80 19.86
CA ARG A 293 -12.55 21.22 18.62
C ARG A 293 -14.08 21.28 18.58
N MET A 294 -14.74 21.11 19.72
CA MET A 294 -16.20 21.21 19.83
C MET A 294 -16.71 22.64 19.60
N LEU A 295 -15.91 23.65 19.97
CA LEU A 295 -16.23 25.07 19.82
C LEU A 295 -15.80 25.68 18.49
N ARG A 296 -14.88 25.05 17.77
CA ARG A 296 -14.58 25.46 16.39
C ARG A 296 -15.69 24.92 15.49
N LYS A 297 -16.55 25.80 14.98
CA LYS A 297 -17.31 25.51 13.76
C LYS A 297 -16.32 24.99 12.74
N ASN A 298 -16.64 23.84 12.12
CA ASN A 298 -15.86 23.27 11.04
C ASN A 298 -15.90 24.21 9.81
N ASP A 299 -15.19 25.32 9.87
CA ASP A 299 -14.79 26.07 8.69
C ASP A 299 -13.56 25.37 8.07
N TYR A 300 -13.75 24.08 7.73
CA TYR A 300 -12.86 23.43 6.81
C TYR A 300 -13.14 23.98 5.40
N HIS A 301 -12.66 25.16 5.13
CA HIS A 301 -12.29 25.52 3.76
C HIS A 301 -11.09 24.63 3.43
N GLY A 302 -11.36 23.35 3.07
CA GLY A 302 -10.34 22.46 2.56
C GLY A 302 -9.62 23.20 1.45
N PHE A 303 -8.29 23.18 1.50
CA PHE A 303 -7.47 23.78 0.46
C PHE A 303 -7.87 23.18 -0.90
N PHE A 304 -8.59 23.96 -1.70
CA PHE A 304 -8.90 23.60 -3.07
C PHE A 304 -7.91 24.34 -3.97
N PRO A 305 -7.02 23.65 -4.67
CA PRO A 305 -5.98 24.29 -5.46
C PRO A 305 -6.57 25.18 -6.58
N GLU A 306 -6.12 26.42 -6.67
CA GLU A 306 -6.59 27.39 -7.68
C GLU A 306 -6.22 27.00 -9.13
N TRP A 307 -5.20 26.14 -9.26
CA TRP A 307 -4.74 25.64 -10.55
C TRP A 307 -5.59 24.48 -11.11
N ILE A 308 -6.58 23.95 -10.38
CA ILE A 308 -7.56 23.01 -10.96
C ILE A 308 -8.42 23.76 -11.96
N ASP A 309 -8.59 23.19 -13.16
CA ASP A 309 -9.46 23.78 -14.18
C ASP A 309 -10.91 23.84 -13.68
N GLU A 310 -11.56 25.00 -13.82
CA GLU A 310 -12.90 25.24 -13.28
C GLU A 310 -13.97 24.40 -13.97
N SER A 311 -13.87 24.20 -15.29
CA SER A 311 -14.83 23.39 -16.03
C SER A 311 -14.72 21.92 -15.65
N PHE A 312 -13.48 21.45 -15.40
CA PHE A 312 -13.22 20.12 -14.86
C PHE A 312 -13.78 19.96 -13.45
N ALA A 313 -13.52 20.92 -12.57
CA ALA A 313 -14.04 20.89 -11.20
C ALA A 313 -15.56 20.84 -11.14
N LEU A 314 -16.25 21.57 -12.04
CA LEU A 314 -17.71 21.58 -12.11
C LEU A 314 -18.28 20.25 -12.65
N ARG A 315 -17.78 19.74 -13.78
CA ARG A 315 -18.34 18.51 -14.39
C ARG A 315 -18.09 17.24 -13.55
N THR A 316 -17.09 17.26 -12.66
CA THR A 316 -16.75 16.13 -11.78
C THR A 316 -17.14 16.35 -10.31
N ASN A 317 -17.75 17.51 -10.01
CA ASN A 317 -18.15 17.88 -8.65
C ASN A 317 -17.02 17.84 -7.61
N LEU A 318 -15.78 18.21 -8.01
CA LEU A 318 -14.59 18.07 -7.17
C LEU A 318 -14.63 18.90 -5.89
N ARG A 319 -15.30 20.07 -5.91
CA ARG A 319 -15.40 20.92 -4.72
C ARG A 319 -16.18 20.23 -3.59
N GLU A 320 -17.26 19.52 -3.94
CA GLU A 320 -18.04 18.76 -2.97
C GLU A 320 -17.27 17.53 -2.49
N ARG A 321 -16.64 16.79 -3.39
CA ARG A 321 -15.76 15.67 -3.04
C ARG A 321 -14.64 16.09 -2.09
N CYS A 322 -14.06 17.28 -2.30
CA CYS A 322 -13.06 17.85 -1.39
C CYS A 322 -13.65 18.11 0.01
N ARG A 323 -14.87 18.66 0.10
CA ARG A 323 -15.55 18.86 1.37
C ARG A 323 -15.86 17.56 2.10
N GLU A 324 -16.40 16.58 1.37
CA GLU A 324 -16.73 15.25 1.92
C GLU A 324 -15.51 14.52 2.46
N PHE A 325 -14.37 14.61 1.78
CA PHE A 325 -13.12 14.01 2.22
C PHE A 325 -12.66 14.56 3.58
N TRP A 326 -12.82 15.86 3.82
CA TRP A 326 -12.41 16.51 5.05
C TRP A 326 -13.47 16.44 6.16
N VAL A 327 -14.66 15.90 5.88
CA VAL A 327 -15.62 15.57 6.95
C VAL A 327 -15.05 14.44 7.80
N ASP A 328 -14.67 14.79 9.02
CA ASP A 328 -14.01 13.87 9.95
C ASP A 328 -14.94 12.67 10.24
N GLN A 329 -14.53 11.48 9.81
CA GLN A 329 -15.23 10.25 10.20
C GLN A 329 -15.07 10.08 11.70
N LYS A 330 -16.16 10.28 12.45
CA LYS A 330 -16.17 10.18 13.90
C LYS A 330 -16.21 8.72 14.33
N PHE A 331 -15.10 8.23 14.80
CA PHE A 331 -15.01 6.94 15.47
C PHE A 331 -14.92 7.18 16.98
N GLU A 332 -15.83 6.57 17.74
CA GLU A 332 -15.87 6.75 19.21
C GLU A 332 -14.69 6.05 19.90
N ARG A 333 -14.33 4.87 19.43
CA ARG A 333 -13.20 4.06 19.92
C ARG A 333 -12.15 3.92 18.84
N ARG A 334 -10.88 3.94 19.23
CA ARG A 334 -9.72 3.72 18.36
C ARG A 334 -9.75 4.58 17.07
N PRO A 335 -9.94 5.91 17.19
CA PRO A 335 -10.17 6.76 16.02
C PRO A 335 -8.98 6.79 15.03
N ALA A 336 -7.74 6.70 15.51
CA ALA A 336 -6.58 6.66 14.61
C ALA A 336 -6.50 5.34 13.84
N ALA A 337 -6.65 4.22 14.54
CA ALA A 337 -6.63 2.89 13.94
C ALA A 337 -7.79 2.70 12.93
N MET A 338 -9.00 3.15 13.29
CA MET A 338 -10.15 3.03 12.40
C MET A 338 -10.00 3.92 11.16
N ARG A 339 -9.45 5.14 11.27
CA ARG A 339 -9.14 5.96 10.09
C ARG A 339 -8.11 5.30 9.18
N ALA A 340 -7.07 4.67 9.73
CA ALA A 340 -6.10 3.92 8.94
C ALA A 340 -6.75 2.77 8.17
N LEU A 341 -7.61 1.97 8.83
CA LEU A 341 -8.33 0.86 8.20
C LEU A 341 -9.28 1.30 7.07
N HIS A 342 -9.75 2.54 7.08
CA HIS A 342 -10.59 3.12 6.04
C HIS A 342 -9.78 3.95 5.02
N SER A 343 -8.47 4.05 5.19
CA SER A 343 -7.60 4.82 4.30
C SER A 343 -7.51 4.18 2.92
N LYS A 344 -7.64 5.01 1.90
CA LYS A 344 -7.44 4.60 0.49
C LYS A 344 -5.95 4.52 0.13
N MET A 345 -5.07 5.08 0.97
CA MET A 345 -3.62 5.01 0.79
C MET A 345 -3.08 3.59 0.78
N TRP A 346 -3.70 2.65 1.52
CA TRP A 346 -3.26 1.26 1.52
C TRP A 346 -3.36 0.62 0.15
N THR A 347 -4.45 0.85 -0.57
CA THR A 347 -4.60 0.33 -1.95
C THR A 347 -3.46 0.82 -2.83
N ALA A 348 -3.19 2.13 -2.82
CA ALA A 348 -2.11 2.72 -3.59
C ALA A 348 -0.73 2.17 -3.19
N LEU A 349 -0.48 2.06 -1.89
CA LEU A 349 0.78 1.56 -1.36
C LEU A 349 1.05 0.11 -1.78
N PHE A 350 0.07 -0.78 -1.55
CA PHE A 350 0.25 -2.20 -1.84
C PHE A 350 0.37 -2.46 -3.34
N GLU A 351 -0.41 -1.74 -4.17
CA GLU A 351 -0.28 -1.82 -5.62
C GLU A 351 1.09 -1.28 -6.11
N GLY A 352 1.59 -0.20 -5.49
CA GLY A 352 2.92 0.33 -5.79
C GLY A 352 4.07 -0.58 -5.36
N TYR A 353 3.84 -1.44 -4.38
CA TYR A 353 4.83 -2.41 -3.89
C TYR A 353 4.73 -3.79 -4.58
N ASP A 354 3.69 -4.02 -5.35
CA ASP A 354 3.52 -5.29 -6.07
C ASP A 354 4.62 -5.45 -7.13
N PRO A 355 5.15 -6.67 -7.33
CA PRO A 355 6.12 -6.97 -8.39
C PRO A 355 5.69 -6.53 -9.78
N GLY A 356 4.38 -6.49 -10.05
CA GLY A 356 3.83 -5.99 -11.31
C GLY A 356 4.05 -4.49 -11.54
N ALA A 357 4.12 -3.70 -10.47
CA ALA A 357 4.42 -2.28 -10.54
C ALA A 357 5.93 -1.99 -10.42
N THR A 358 6.62 -2.64 -9.48
CA THR A 358 8.06 -2.45 -9.25
C THR A 358 8.93 -3.11 -10.31
N LYS A 359 8.40 -4.10 -11.04
CA LYS A 359 9.12 -4.94 -12.03
C LYS A 359 10.31 -5.72 -11.43
N LEU A 360 10.33 -5.88 -10.11
CA LEU A 360 11.33 -6.62 -9.36
C LEU A 360 10.80 -7.98 -8.92
N ASN A 361 11.70 -8.98 -8.80
CA ASN A 361 11.38 -10.28 -8.19
C ASN A 361 11.46 -10.22 -6.66
N LEU A 362 10.89 -9.18 -6.08
CA LEU A 362 10.89 -8.89 -4.65
C LEU A 362 9.46 -8.75 -4.17
N GLU A 363 9.06 -9.56 -3.20
CA GLU A 363 7.78 -9.42 -2.53
C GLU A 363 7.96 -8.64 -1.22
N LEU A 364 7.32 -7.48 -1.11
CA LEU A 364 7.26 -6.74 0.14
C LEU A 364 6.13 -7.31 1.00
N ARG A 365 6.43 -7.59 2.26
CA ARG A 365 5.50 -8.16 3.22
C ARG A 365 5.38 -7.28 4.46
N HIS A 366 4.16 -7.17 4.99
CA HIS A 366 3.79 -6.20 6.01
C HIS A 366 3.27 -6.91 7.28
N PRO A 367 4.14 -7.35 8.22
CA PRO A 367 3.70 -8.13 9.38
C PRO A 367 2.72 -7.41 10.31
N PHE A 368 2.75 -6.08 10.40
CA PHE A 368 1.79 -5.31 11.18
C PHE A 368 0.38 -5.27 10.54
N ILE A 369 0.26 -5.63 9.26
CA ILE A 369 -1.01 -5.79 8.55
C ILE A 369 -1.44 -7.27 8.56
N ASP A 370 -1.36 -7.90 9.70
CA ASP A 370 -1.87 -9.25 9.92
C ASP A 370 -3.24 -9.17 10.61
N LEU A 371 -4.24 -9.84 10.05
CA LEU A 371 -5.62 -9.73 10.55
C LEU A 371 -5.73 -10.07 12.03
N ARG A 372 -5.05 -11.13 12.48
CA ARG A 372 -5.05 -11.57 13.89
C ARG A 372 -4.47 -10.50 14.81
N LEU A 373 -3.37 -9.88 14.36
CA LEU A 373 -2.68 -8.84 15.13
C LEU A 373 -3.50 -7.56 15.16
N VAL A 374 -4.06 -7.16 14.01
CA VAL A 374 -4.93 -5.95 13.90
C VAL A 374 -6.17 -6.09 14.77
N GLU A 375 -6.89 -7.22 14.68
CA GLU A 375 -8.07 -7.49 15.50
C GLU A 375 -7.74 -7.47 17.00
N TYR A 376 -6.62 -8.10 17.39
CA TYR A 376 -6.15 -8.05 18.77
C TYR A 376 -5.87 -6.63 19.25
N LEU A 377 -5.11 -5.85 18.48
CA LEU A 377 -4.79 -4.46 18.80
C LEU A 377 -6.03 -3.57 18.90
N LEU A 378 -7.08 -3.86 18.11
CA LEU A 378 -8.37 -3.16 18.19
C LEU A 378 -9.19 -3.60 19.41
N ALA A 379 -9.02 -4.84 19.87
CA ALA A 379 -9.75 -5.41 20.99
C ALA A 379 -9.23 -4.99 22.36
N ILE A 380 -7.93 -4.72 22.50
CA ILE A 380 -7.35 -4.33 23.80
C ILE A 380 -7.63 -2.85 24.14
N PRO A 381 -7.60 -2.48 25.43
CA PRO A 381 -7.69 -1.08 25.85
C PRO A 381 -6.61 -0.22 25.19
N ALA A 382 -7.00 0.93 24.62
CA ALA A 382 -6.04 1.83 23.99
C ALA A 382 -5.00 2.35 25.00
N VAL A 383 -5.41 2.61 26.22
CA VAL A 383 -4.54 3.07 27.32
C VAL A 383 -4.33 1.92 28.32
N PRO A 384 -3.09 1.58 28.65
CA PRO A 384 -1.84 2.21 28.20
C PRO A 384 -1.30 1.63 26.87
N TRP A 385 -1.82 0.51 26.37
CA TRP A 385 -1.18 -0.39 25.41
C TRP A 385 -0.87 0.24 24.06
N CYS A 386 -1.80 1.01 23.53
CA CYS A 386 -1.69 1.63 22.18
C CYS A 386 -1.37 3.13 22.27
N VAL A 387 -0.67 3.56 23.29
CA VAL A 387 -0.13 4.91 23.42
C VAL A 387 1.38 4.84 23.34
N ASN A 388 1.99 5.62 22.44
CA ASN A 388 3.44 5.62 22.21
C ASN A 388 4.01 4.20 22.01
N LYS A 389 3.25 3.30 21.41
CA LYS A 389 3.62 1.89 21.18
C LYS A 389 4.00 1.13 22.46
N HIS A 390 3.33 1.41 23.56
CA HIS A 390 3.71 0.82 24.86
C HIS A 390 3.75 -0.70 24.80
N ILE A 391 2.77 -1.34 24.14
CA ILE A 391 2.75 -2.80 24.01
C ILE A 391 3.96 -3.34 23.24
N LEU A 392 4.34 -2.68 22.13
CA LEU A 392 5.52 -3.10 21.34
C LEU A 392 6.82 -2.88 22.13
N ARG A 393 6.95 -1.75 22.84
CA ARG A 393 8.11 -1.49 23.71
C ARG A 393 8.24 -2.54 24.79
N SER A 394 7.13 -2.92 25.42
CA SER A 394 7.10 -3.97 26.44
C SER A 394 7.48 -5.33 25.86
N ALA A 395 6.96 -5.70 24.69
CA ALA A 395 7.29 -6.96 24.01
C ALA A 395 8.74 -7.06 23.54
N MET A 396 9.36 -5.91 23.23
CA MET A 396 10.75 -5.83 22.76
C MET A 396 11.77 -5.52 23.88
N LYS A 397 11.32 -5.41 25.11
CA LYS A 397 12.21 -5.24 26.26
C LYS A 397 13.23 -6.40 26.31
N ASN A 398 14.49 -6.07 26.51
CA ASN A 398 15.63 -6.99 26.46
C ASN A 398 15.95 -7.63 25.08
N LYS A 399 15.16 -7.33 24.03
CA LYS A 399 15.44 -7.78 22.65
C LYS A 399 16.10 -6.70 21.81
N LEU A 400 15.91 -5.43 22.17
CA LEU A 400 16.43 -4.27 21.46
C LEU A 400 17.25 -3.37 22.40
N PRO A 401 18.22 -2.59 21.87
CA PRO A 401 18.96 -1.60 22.66
C PRO A 401 18.00 -0.57 23.27
N ASP A 402 18.27 -0.17 24.50
CA ASP A 402 17.47 0.84 25.22
C ASP A 402 17.34 2.15 24.43
N ALA A 403 18.39 2.55 23.73
CA ALA A 403 18.39 3.76 22.90
C ALA A 403 17.35 3.67 21.76
N VAL A 404 17.17 2.51 21.12
CA VAL A 404 16.15 2.27 20.09
C VAL A 404 14.78 2.09 20.75
N LEU A 405 14.74 1.29 21.83
CA LEU A 405 13.50 0.99 22.55
C LEU A 405 12.83 2.27 23.08
N ASN A 406 13.62 3.22 23.62
CA ASN A 406 13.12 4.46 24.20
C ASN A 406 13.13 5.65 23.23
N ARG A 407 13.56 5.45 21.97
CA ARG A 407 13.53 6.51 20.96
C ARG A 407 12.10 7.03 20.80
N HIS A 408 11.94 8.33 21.00
CA HIS A 408 10.69 8.97 20.65
C HIS A 408 10.52 8.93 19.12
N LYS A 409 9.27 8.77 18.64
CA LYS A 409 9.02 8.94 17.23
C LYS A 409 9.31 10.39 16.87
N THR A 410 10.43 10.60 16.19
CA THR A 410 10.72 11.83 15.47
C THR A 410 10.50 11.52 14.00
N GLY A 411 9.60 12.26 13.32
CA GLY A 411 9.63 12.31 11.86
C GLY A 411 11.03 12.75 11.41
N LEU A 412 11.34 12.61 10.13
CA LEU A 412 12.53 13.25 9.56
C LEU A 412 12.52 14.72 9.98
N ALA A 413 13.70 15.29 10.27
CA ALA A 413 13.84 16.69 10.71
C ALA A 413 13.45 17.72 9.62
N GLY A 414 12.90 17.25 8.49
CA GLY A 414 12.36 18.01 7.38
C GLY A 414 11.78 17.09 6.32
N ASP A 415 11.01 17.65 5.39
CA ASP A 415 10.53 16.91 4.22
C ASP A 415 11.65 16.87 3.16
N PRO A 416 12.09 15.67 2.70
CA PRO A 416 13.15 15.54 1.70
C PRO A 416 12.82 16.26 0.39
N ALA A 417 11.57 16.16 -0.08
CA ALA A 417 11.15 16.80 -1.33
C ALA A 417 11.24 18.33 -1.21
N LEU A 418 10.84 18.89 -0.06
CA LEU A 418 10.93 20.34 0.20
C LEU A 418 12.39 20.83 0.26
N GLN A 419 13.32 20.00 0.73
CA GLN A 419 14.74 20.35 0.69
C GLN A 419 15.33 20.21 -0.72
N LEU A 420 14.93 19.17 -1.44
CA LEU A 420 15.42 18.93 -2.81
C LEU A 420 14.93 20.00 -3.80
N VAL A 421 13.70 20.47 -3.67
CA VAL A 421 13.14 21.49 -4.58
C VAL A 421 13.92 22.80 -4.58
N ARG A 422 14.62 23.10 -3.49
CA ARG A 422 15.46 24.31 -3.36
C ARG A 422 16.76 24.20 -4.15
N ARG A 423 17.12 23.03 -4.68
CA ARG A 423 18.33 22.84 -5.50
C ARG A 423 18.10 23.36 -6.92
N ALA A 424 19.13 23.96 -7.49
CA ALA A 424 19.08 24.50 -8.85
C ALA A 424 18.75 23.42 -9.92
N SER A 425 19.11 22.15 -9.65
CA SER A 425 18.89 21.02 -10.53
C SER A 425 17.41 20.67 -10.76
N VAL A 426 16.45 21.21 -9.98
CA VAL A 426 15.02 20.92 -10.11
C VAL A 426 14.19 22.06 -10.71
N ARG A 427 14.82 23.16 -11.14
CA ARG A 427 14.11 24.28 -11.78
C ARG A 427 13.35 23.89 -13.06
N TRP A 428 13.73 22.80 -13.70
CA TRP A 428 13.03 22.24 -14.85
C TRP A 428 11.56 21.86 -14.55
N LEU A 429 11.21 21.64 -13.28
CA LEU A 429 9.81 21.39 -12.86
C LEU A 429 8.87 22.58 -13.11
N ASP A 430 9.40 23.76 -13.36
CA ASP A 430 8.59 24.94 -13.69
C ASP A 430 8.51 25.20 -15.20
N SER A 431 9.29 24.46 -16.01
CA SER A 431 9.40 24.60 -17.48
C SER A 431 9.33 23.27 -18.23
N PHE A 432 8.57 22.28 -17.71
CA PHE A 432 8.43 20.98 -18.37
C PHE A 432 7.54 21.06 -19.63
N GLU A 433 7.73 20.13 -20.54
CA GLU A 433 6.86 19.97 -21.70
C GLU A 433 5.47 19.52 -21.26
N VAL A 434 4.44 20.23 -21.74
CA VAL A 434 3.07 20.04 -21.28
C VAL A 434 2.31 19.10 -22.23
N SER A 435 1.75 18.02 -21.68
CA SER A 435 0.84 17.16 -22.41
C SER A 435 -0.41 17.94 -22.86
N PRO A 436 -0.86 17.81 -24.12
CA PRO A 436 -2.11 18.44 -24.55
C PRO A 436 -3.33 18.06 -23.70
N GLN A 437 -3.32 16.87 -23.10
CA GLN A 437 -4.41 16.38 -22.24
C GLN A 437 -4.43 17.04 -20.86
N LEU A 438 -3.28 17.53 -20.36
CA LEU A 438 -3.20 18.12 -19.02
C LEU A 438 -4.09 19.37 -18.89
N SER A 439 -4.20 20.18 -19.93
CA SER A 439 -5.01 21.41 -19.93
C SER A 439 -6.49 21.19 -19.67
N ALA A 440 -6.98 19.94 -19.88
CA ALA A 440 -8.36 19.56 -19.54
C ALA A 440 -8.59 19.46 -18.03
N PHE A 441 -7.55 19.37 -17.23
CA PHE A 441 -7.59 19.14 -15.78
C PHE A 441 -6.97 20.28 -14.97
N VAL A 442 -5.97 20.96 -15.53
CA VAL A 442 -5.09 21.91 -14.83
C VAL A 442 -4.94 23.21 -15.62
N ASN A 443 -5.16 24.34 -14.95
CA ASN A 443 -4.83 25.66 -15.45
C ASN A 443 -3.43 26.07 -14.96
N LEU A 444 -2.40 25.79 -15.76
CA LEU A 444 -1.01 26.03 -15.40
C LEU A 444 -0.71 27.52 -15.15
N ALA A 445 -1.45 28.46 -15.73
CA ALA A 445 -1.24 29.90 -15.50
C ALA A 445 -1.58 30.32 -14.06
N ARG A 446 -2.34 29.51 -13.33
CA ARG A 446 -2.68 29.73 -11.92
C ARG A 446 -1.81 28.92 -10.95
N ARG A 447 -0.90 28.08 -11.46
CA ARG A 447 0.02 27.31 -10.62
C ARG A 447 1.20 28.21 -10.20
N ARG A 448 1.50 28.21 -8.91
CA ARG A 448 2.73 28.85 -8.41
C ARG A 448 3.95 28.04 -8.85
N PRO A 449 5.11 28.67 -9.05
CA PRO A 449 6.37 27.98 -9.22
C PRO A 449 6.62 27.01 -8.04
N VAL A 450 7.11 25.81 -8.35
CA VAL A 450 7.33 24.77 -7.32
C VAL A 450 8.36 25.22 -6.28
N VAL A 451 9.33 26.04 -6.71
CA VAL A 451 10.38 26.60 -5.83
C VAL A 451 9.86 27.62 -4.81
N GLU A 452 8.67 28.19 -5.04
CA GLU A 452 8.01 29.15 -4.15
C GLU A 452 7.09 28.49 -3.13
N GLU A 453 6.94 27.15 -3.20
CA GLU A 453 6.12 26.41 -2.22
C GLU A 453 6.83 26.36 -0.87
N GLU A 454 6.19 26.90 0.15
CA GLU A 454 6.75 26.98 1.50
C GLU A 454 6.37 25.80 2.38
N THR A 455 5.27 25.13 2.07
CA THR A 455 4.72 24.02 2.85
C THR A 455 4.88 22.69 2.12
N ALA A 456 5.09 21.62 2.88
CA ALA A 456 5.14 20.27 2.31
C ALA A 456 3.83 19.92 1.58
N ASP A 457 2.67 20.24 2.15
CA ASP A 457 1.37 19.93 1.54
C ASP A 457 1.17 20.64 0.19
N GLY A 458 1.51 21.94 0.10
CA GLY A 458 1.47 22.71 -1.14
C GLY A 458 2.44 22.16 -2.19
N LEU A 459 3.66 21.84 -1.78
CA LEU A 459 4.65 21.21 -2.65
C LEU A 459 4.15 19.87 -3.20
N TRP A 460 3.71 18.98 -2.35
CA TRP A 460 3.22 17.66 -2.78
C TRP A 460 2.03 17.79 -3.74
N ALA A 461 1.13 18.75 -3.52
CA ALA A 461 0.03 19.03 -4.44
C ALA A 461 0.54 19.51 -5.81
N SER A 462 1.52 20.42 -5.84
CA SER A 462 2.13 20.92 -7.09
C SER A 462 2.90 19.84 -7.83
N LEU A 463 3.60 18.93 -7.12
CA LEU A 463 4.34 17.82 -7.73
C LEU A 463 3.42 16.76 -8.37
N ARG A 464 2.16 16.63 -7.91
CA ARG A 464 1.16 15.76 -8.55
C ARG A 464 0.81 16.19 -9.98
N VAL A 465 0.82 17.50 -10.23
CA VAL A 465 0.60 18.03 -11.59
C VAL A 465 1.70 17.56 -12.54
N PHE A 466 2.96 17.59 -12.09
CA PHE A 466 4.08 17.05 -12.86
C PHE A 466 3.97 15.56 -13.09
N ALA A 467 3.70 14.78 -12.04
CA ALA A 467 3.57 13.33 -12.15
C ALA A 467 2.41 12.93 -13.09
N LEU A 468 1.28 13.63 -13.02
CA LEU A 468 0.16 13.43 -13.96
C LEU A 468 0.58 13.77 -15.40
N ASN A 469 1.25 14.90 -15.62
CA ASN A 469 1.73 15.30 -16.94
C ASN A 469 2.68 14.24 -17.54
N TYR A 470 3.67 13.83 -16.75
CA TYR A 470 4.65 12.82 -17.18
C TYR A 470 3.91 11.52 -17.56
N TRP A 471 2.97 11.09 -16.72
CA TRP A 471 2.19 9.89 -16.96
C TRP A 471 1.34 9.99 -18.24
N LEU A 472 0.66 11.13 -18.48
CA LEU A 472 -0.12 11.37 -19.69
C LEU A 472 0.71 11.32 -20.98
N MET A 473 1.96 11.80 -20.92
CA MET A 473 2.88 11.79 -22.06
C MET A 473 3.38 10.38 -22.39
N ASN A 474 3.56 9.53 -21.39
CA ASN A 474 4.20 8.22 -21.53
C ASN A 474 3.20 7.05 -21.51
N SER A 475 1.94 7.28 -21.10
CA SER A 475 0.93 6.23 -21.02
C SER A 475 0.36 5.87 -22.42
N ARG A 476 1.19 5.19 -23.25
CA ARG A 476 0.74 4.70 -24.56
C ARG A 476 -0.10 3.42 -24.39
N PRO A 477 -1.13 3.19 -25.26
CA PRO A 477 -1.81 1.90 -25.31
C PRO A 477 -0.81 0.84 -25.74
N THR A 478 -0.71 -0.21 -24.95
CA THR A 478 0.10 -1.39 -25.32
C THR A 478 -0.67 -2.10 -26.44
N VAL A 479 -0.28 -1.88 -27.69
CA VAL A 479 -0.78 -2.67 -28.82
C VAL A 479 -0.27 -4.10 -28.59
N ARG A 480 -1.17 -5.04 -28.30
CA ARG A 480 -0.86 -6.47 -28.30
C ARG A 480 -0.28 -6.82 -29.67
N ARG A 481 1.02 -7.01 -29.77
CA ARG A 481 1.56 -7.85 -30.82
C ARG A 481 1.15 -9.27 -30.47
N THR A 482 0.22 -9.84 -31.22
CA THR A 482 -0.03 -11.26 -31.24
C THR A 482 1.25 -11.93 -31.76
N SER A 483 2.19 -12.21 -30.86
CA SER A 483 3.27 -13.13 -31.14
C SER A 483 2.67 -14.53 -31.06
N GLN A 484 2.47 -15.15 -32.19
CA GLN A 484 2.44 -16.60 -32.29
C GLN A 484 3.82 -17.11 -31.80
N THR A 485 3.91 -17.46 -30.55
CA THR A 485 5.04 -18.18 -29.98
C THR A 485 4.67 -19.65 -29.84
N THR A 486 5.19 -20.43 -30.75
CA THR A 486 5.44 -21.87 -30.58
C THR A 486 6.16 -22.11 -29.24
N GLY A 487 5.62 -23.07 -28.50
CA GLY A 487 5.96 -23.60 -27.19
C GLY A 487 7.39 -23.43 -26.70
N GLU A 488 7.47 -22.80 -25.52
CA GLU A 488 8.34 -23.22 -24.44
C GLU A 488 7.70 -22.65 -23.15
N GLN A 489 7.13 -23.56 -22.38
CA GLN A 489 6.56 -23.26 -21.06
C GLN A 489 7.71 -23.11 -20.05
N THR A 490 8.13 -21.90 -19.75
CA THR A 490 8.82 -21.61 -18.50
C THR A 490 7.76 -21.19 -17.46
N GLN A 491 7.70 -21.98 -16.40
CA GLN A 491 6.79 -21.80 -15.27
C GLN A 491 7.15 -20.53 -14.48
N ASP A 492 6.49 -19.42 -14.78
CA ASP A 492 6.43 -18.24 -13.91
C ASP A 492 5.15 -18.35 -13.05
N LEU A 493 5.28 -19.03 -11.91
CA LEU A 493 4.18 -19.55 -11.09
C LEU A 493 3.49 -18.50 -10.19
N ASN A 494 3.80 -17.18 -10.31
CA ASN A 494 3.34 -16.17 -9.35
C ASN A 494 2.57 -14.98 -9.94
N ARG A 495 2.15 -15.03 -11.19
CA ARG A 495 1.35 -13.94 -11.79
C ARG A 495 -0.03 -14.44 -12.20
N LEU A 496 -1.06 -13.69 -11.78
CA LEU A 496 -2.38 -13.77 -12.40
C LEU A 496 -2.24 -13.27 -13.84
N ASN A 497 -2.14 -14.16 -14.81
CA ASN A 497 -2.07 -13.79 -16.22
C ASN A 497 -3.44 -13.35 -16.74
N CYS A 498 -3.44 -12.43 -17.68
CA CYS A 498 -4.65 -11.99 -18.38
C CYS A 498 -5.26 -13.17 -19.13
N LEU A 499 -6.45 -13.59 -18.74
CA LEU A 499 -7.19 -14.66 -19.38
C LEU A 499 -8.54 -14.15 -19.89
N ASN A 500 -8.82 -14.48 -21.15
CA ASN A 500 -10.13 -14.21 -21.74
C ASN A 500 -11.02 -15.45 -21.54
N MET A 501 -12.27 -15.28 -21.14
CA MET A 501 -13.22 -16.39 -20.94
C MET A 501 -13.44 -17.22 -22.23
N GLU A 502 -13.26 -16.66 -23.41
CA GLU A 502 -13.34 -17.41 -24.69
C GLU A 502 -12.33 -18.56 -24.75
N THR A 503 -11.17 -18.47 -24.09
CA THR A 503 -10.16 -19.54 -24.05
C THR A 503 -10.47 -20.63 -23.04
N MET A 504 -11.47 -20.47 -22.17
CA MET A 504 -11.83 -21.49 -21.17
C MET A 504 -12.86 -22.51 -21.67
N HIS A 505 -13.62 -22.19 -22.74
CA HIS A 505 -14.61 -23.09 -23.33
C HIS A 505 -14.04 -24.06 -24.40
N GLY A 506 -12.77 -23.93 -24.75
CA GLY A 506 -12.14 -24.60 -25.92
C GLY A 506 -11.09 -25.66 -25.60
N THR A 507 -11.22 -26.45 -24.49
CA THR A 507 -10.44 -27.72 -24.31
C THR A 507 -11.23 -28.72 -23.48
#